data_13bccef496659447a01e8be976da8b8c
#
_entry.id   13bccef496659447a01e8be976da8b8c
#
_cell.length_a   1.000
_cell.length_b   1.000
_cell.length_c   1.000
_cell.angle_alpha   90.00
_cell.angle_beta   90.00
_cell.angle_gamma   90.00
#
_symmetry.space_group_name_H-M   'P 1'
#
loop_
_entity.id
_entity.type
_entity.pdbx_description
1 polymer ?
#
loop_
_entity_poly.entity_id
_entity_poly.type
_entity_poly.pdbx_seq_one_letter_code
_entity_poly.pdbx_strand_id
1 'polypeptide(L)'
;VKAANELSARRKAAALRLDGKVMAELPPLKMEKARFVTVVEKLDETGWNEHGFDGVYFTVATNPNSPQGPINKIASGGELARFMLALKVNLAQSSAVSTMIFDEVDAGVGGATAQAVGERLARLAQDVQVLVVTHSPQVASKGDNHFKVEKNTVDNVTTTSVRELDDIERHEEIARMLAGEKITDEARAAARVLIGA
;
A
#
# COMPACT_ATOMS: atom_id res chain seq x y z
N VAL A 1 22.01 -22.34 -21.84
CA VAL A 1 21.74 -21.17 -22.71
C VAL A 1 20.31 -21.19 -23.25
N LYS A 2 19.81 -22.31 -23.89
CA LYS A 2 18.44 -22.36 -24.46
C LYS A 2 17.36 -22.08 -23.41
N ALA A 3 17.37 -22.78 -22.28
CA ALA A 3 16.40 -22.59 -21.19
C ALA A 3 16.46 -21.16 -20.62
N ALA A 4 17.68 -20.57 -20.50
CA ALA A 4 17.85 -19.21 -20.02
C ALA A 4 17.26 -18.16 -21.00
N ASN A 5 17.38 -18.38 -22.31
CA ASN A 5 16.75 -17.53 -23.32
C ASN A 5 15.22 -17.61 -23.25
N GLU A 6 14.65 -18.81 -23.07
CA GLU A 6 13.20 -19.00 -22.90
C GLU A 6 12.70 -18.31 -21.62
N LEU A 7 13.43 -18.43 -20.51
CA LEU A 7 13.14 -17.77 -19.25
C LEU A 7 13.16 -16.24 -19.41
N SER A 8 14.20 -15.70 -20.07
CA SER A 8 14.33 -14.27 -20.35
C SER A 8 13.15 -13.73 -21.17
N ALA A 9 12.73 -14.45 -22.22
CA ALA A 9 11.57 -14.07 -23.01
C ALA A 9 10.28 -14.03 -22.16
N ARG A 10 10.07 -15.02 -21.27
CA ARG A 10 8.92 -15.08 -20.36
C ARG A 10 8.97 -13.94 -19.33
N ARG A 11 10.16 -13.62 -18.77
CA ARG A 11 10.36 -12.50 -17.85
C ARG A 11 10.00 -11.16 -18.49
N LYS A 12 10.47 -10.89 -19.71
CA LYS A 12 10.16 -9.67 -20.45
C LYS A 12 8.66 -9.54 -20.73
N ALA A 13 7.99 -10.62 -21.13
CA ALA A 13 6.56 -10.62 -21.32
C ALA A 13 5.78 -10.41 -20.00
N ALA A 14 6.24 -10.98 -18.89
CA ALA A 14 5.66 -10.78 -17.56
C ALA A 14 5.87 -9.34 -17.06
N ALA A 15 7.07 -8.75 -17.28
CA ALA A 15 7.40 -7.38 -16.95
C ALA A 15 6.42 -6.40 -17.60
N LEU A 16 6.19 -6.49 -18.91
CA LEU A 16 5.25 -5.62 -19.61
C LEU A 16 3.82 -5.73 -19.06
N ARG A 17 3.37 -6.94 -18.70
CA ARG A 17 2.04 -7.12 -18.09
C ARG A 17 1.97 -6.51 -16.68
N LEU A 18 3.02 -6.69 -15.88
CA LEU A 18 3.10 -6.11 -14.53
C LEU A 18 3.13 -4.59 -14.59
N ASP A 19 3.95 -4.04 -15.47
CA ASP A 19 4.06 -2.58 -15.66
C ASP A 19 2.70 -1.96 -16.00
N GLY A 20 1.95 -2.55 -16.93
CA GLY A 20 0.62 -2.08 -17.28
C GLY A 20 -0.37 -2.13 -16.09
N LYS A 21 -0.34 -3.21 -15.31
CA LYS A 21 -1.19 -3.35 -14.13
C LYS A 21 -0.83 -2.36 -13.02
N VAL A 22 0.45 -2.21 -12.70
CA VAL A 22 0.91 -1.25 -11.70
C VAL A 22 0.58 0.18 -12.14
N MET A 23 0.86 0.53 -13.39
CA MET A 23 0.55 1.85 -13.94
C MET A 23 -0.95 2.20 -13.86
N ALA A 24 -1.85 1.23 -13.99
CA ALA A 24 -3.30 1.43 -13.84
C ALA A 24 -3.72 1.72 -12.38
N GLU A 25 -2.93 1.30 -11.40
CA GLU A 25 -3.18 1.55 -9.98
C GLU A 25 -2.68 2.93 -9.50
N LEU A 26 -1.76 3.57 -10.21
CA LEU A 26 -1.12 4.81 -9.75
C LEU A 26 -2.05 6.05 -9.77
N PRO A 27 -2.90 6.30 -10.79
CA PRO A 27 -3.72 7.50 -10.84
C PRO A 27 -4.64 7.69 -9.61
N PRO A 28 -5.42 6.70 -9.16
CA PRO A 28 -6.25 6.85 -7.96
C PRO A 28 -5.44 7.09 -6.68
N LEU A 29 -4.15 6.72 -6.67
CA LEU A 29 -3.23 6.95 -5.56
C LEU A 29 -2.56 8.33 -5.62
N LYS A 30 -3.06 9.25 -6.48
CA LYS A 30 -2.48 10.60 -6.73
C LYS A 30 -1.04 10.53 -7.25
N MET A 31 -0.80 9.57 -8.14
CA MET A 31 0.50 9.32 -8.77
C MET A 31 0.37 9.20 -10.29
N GLU A 32 -0.56 9.94 -10.89
CA GLU A 32 -0.87 9.92 -12.33
C GLU A 32 0.30 10.31 -13.24
N LYS A 33 1.26 11.08 -12.71
CA LYS A 33 2.47 11.50 -13.41
C LYS A 33 3.65 10.56 -13.24
N ALA A 34 3.51 9.61 -12.33
CA ALA A 34 4.57 8.67 -12.02
C ALA A 34 4.72 7.60 -13.14
N ARG A 35 5.90 7.04 -13.23
CA ARG A 35 6.21 5.93 -14.13
C ARG A 35 6.81 4.78 -13.35
N PHE A 36 6.41 3.57 -13.69
CA PHE A 36 6.95 2.32 -13.16
C PHE A 36 7.40 1.45 -14.32
N VAL A 37 8.59 0.88 -14.21
CA VAL A 37 9.14 -0.05 -15.20
C VAL A 37 9.87 -1.20 -14.52
N THR A 38 9.55 -2.41 -14.93
CA THR A 38 10.30 -3.62 -14.60
C THR A 38 11.42 -3.80 -15.61
N VAL A 39 12.65 -3.61 -15.17
CA VAL A 39 13.84 -3.81 -16.01
C VAL A 39 14.24 -5.28 -15.97
N VAL A 40 14.41 -5.87 -17.14
CA VAL A 40 14.95 -7.24 -17.34
C VAL A 40 16.15 -7.10 -18.26
N GLU A 41 17.33 -7.11 -17.69
CA GLU A 41 18.59 -6.95 -18.41
C GLU A 41 19.45 -8.22 -18.34
N LYS A 42 20.15 -8.49 -19.41
CA LYS A 42 21.07 -9.62 -19.46
C LYS A 42 22.35 -9.26 -18.70
N LEU A 43 22.71 -10.08 -17.73
CA LEU A 43 23.96 -9.95 -16.98
C LEU A 43 25.16 -10.46 -17.79
N ASP A 44 26.36 -10.04 -17.39
CA ASP A 44 27.60 -10.62 -17.86
C ASP A 44 27.69 -12.10 -17.45
N GLU A 45 28.52 -12.88 -18.14
CA GLU A 45 28.65 -14.33 -17.91
C GLU A 45 28.98 -14.69 -16.46
N THR A 46 29.71 -13.82 -15.77
CA THR A 46 30.05 -13.97 -14.35
C THR A 46 28.85 -13.90 -13.42
N GLY A 47 27.74 -13.27 -13.86
CA GLY A 47 26.47 -13.15 -13.12
C GLY A 47 25.47 -14.27 -13.44
N TRP A 48 25.78 -15.18 -14.36
CA TRP A 48 24.88 -16.28 -14.71
C TRP A 48 24.85 -17.35 -13.62
N ASN A 49 23.65 -17.87 -13.34
CA ASN A 49 23.45 -18.86 -12.30
C ASN A 49 22.25 -19.78 -12.63
N GLU A 50 21.86 -20.62 -11.67
CA GLU A 50 20.73 -21.55 -11.81
C GLU A 50 19.38 -20.84 -12.03
N HIS A 51 19.26 -19.56 -11.69
CA HIS A 51 18.07 -18.73 -11.92
C HIS A 51 18.08 -18.03 -13.29
N GLY A 52 19.05 -18.32 -14.14
CA GLY A 52 19.19 -17.74 -15.49
C GLY A 52 20.29 -16.70 -15.61
N PHE A 53 20.17 -15.83 -16.62
CA PHE A 53 21.18 -14.81 -16.90
C PHE A 53 20.64 -13.36 -16.84
N ASP A 54 19.40 -13.15 -16.35
CA ASP A 54 18.84 -11.81 -16.25
C ASP A 54 18.93 -11.27 -14.82
N GLY A 55 19.32 -9.99 -14.70
CA GLY A 55 18.98 -9.14 -13.58
C GLY A 55 17.56 -8.58 -13.73
N VAL A 56 16.74 -8.63 -12.66
CA VAL A 56 15.40 -8.08 -12.66
C VAL A 56 15.27 -7.11 -11.49
N TYR A 57 14.89 -5.86 -11.81
CA TYR A 57 14.67 -4.84 -10.79
C TYR A 57 13.61 -3.83 -11.23
N PHE A 58 13.07 -3.09 -10.26
CA PHE A 58 12.06 -2.07 -10.50
C PHE A 58 12.65 -0.68 -10.50
N THR A 59 12.26 0.12 -11.49
CA THR A 59 12.62 1.52 -11.56
C THR A 59 11.36 2.37 -11.61
N VAL A 60 11.46 3.57 -11.05
CA VAL A 60 10.35 4.51 -10.96
C VAL A 60 10.83 5.94 -11.25
N ALA A 61 9.90 6.76 -11.74
CA ALA A 61 10.01 8.21 -11.74
C ALA A 61 8.71 8.77 -11.14
N THR A 62 8.80 9.63 -10.14
CA THR A 62 7.61 10.20 -9.48
C THR A 62 7.02 11.38 -10.27
N ASN A 63 7.83 12.02 -11.11
CA ASN A 63 7.44 13.13 -11.97
C ASN A 63 8.00 12.95 -13.39
N PRO A 64 7.36 13.55 -14.42
CA PRO A 64 7.79 13.40 -15.81
C PRO A 64 9.23 13.86 -16.10
N ASN A 65 9.72 14.83 -15.31
CA ASN A 65 11.05 15.41 -15.46
C ASN A 65 12.09 14.81 -14.50
N SER A 66 11.68 13.87 -13.66
CA SER A 66 12.60 13.16 -12.76
C SER A 66 13.28 12.01 -13.49
N PRO A 67 14.60 11.82 -13.30
CA PRO A 67 15.26 10.65 -13.85
C PRO A 67 14.66 9.38 -13.25
N GLN A 68 14.52 8.37 -14.07
CA GLN A 68 14.09 7.05 -13.61
C GLN A 68 15.20 6.42 -12.77
N GLY A 69 14.86 5.97 -11.59
CA GLY A 69 15.81 5.39 -10.63
C GLY A 69 15.24 4.17 -9.91
N PRO A 70 16.06 3.40 -9.20
CA PRO A 70 15.62 2.26 -8.42
C PRO A 70 14.54 2.65 -7.40
N ILE A 71 13.51 1.81 -7.25
CA ILE A 71 12.37 2.09 -6.37
C ILE A 71 12.76 2.37 -4.90
N ASN A 72 13.84 1.75 -4.43
CA ASN A 72 14.36 1.95 -3.07
C ASN A 72 15.06 3.31 -2.85
N LYS A 73 15.20 4.13 -3.90
CA LYS A 73 15.77 5.49 -3.82
C LYS A 73 14.71 6.60 -3.85
N ILE A 74 13.43 6.26 -3.75
CA ILE A 74 12.36 7.25 -3.62
C ILE A 74 12.54 8.00 -2.30
N ALA A 75 12.57 9.34 -2.37
CA ALA A 75 12.83 10.19 -1.20
C ALA A 75 11.61 10.31 -0.26
N SER A 76 10.39 10.14 -0.76
CA SER A 76 9.14 10.24 0.01
C SER A 76 8.66 8.87 0.47
N GLY A 77 8.57 8.66 1.79
CA GLY A 77 8.04 7.43 2.40
C GLY A 77 6.61 7.12 1.94
N GLY A 78 5.73 8.11 1.90
CA GLY A 78 4.36 7.94 1.44
C GLY A 78 4.25 7.59 -0.04
N GLU A 79 5.10 8.16 -0.92
CA GLU A 79 5.15 7.76 -2.34
C GLU A 79 5.64 6.32 -2.49
N LEU A 80 6.71 5.94 -1.78
CA LEU A 80 7.22 4.58 -1.78
C LEU A 80 6.15 3.59 -1.30
N ALA A 81 5.46 3.90 -0.21
CA ALA A 81 4.40 3.04 0.34
C ALA A 81 3.25 2.84 -0.67
N ARG A 82 2.82 3.89 -1.40
CA ARG A 82 1.80 3.79 -2.44
C ARG A 82 2.27 3.01 -3.67
N PHE A 83 3.53 3.17 -4.11
CA PHE A 83 4.11 2.30 -5.15
C PHE A 83 4.13 0.83 -4.70
N MET A 84 4.57 0.58 -3.47
CA MET A 84 4.59 -0.77 -2.90
C MET A 84 3.19 -1.36 -2.80
N LEU A 85 2.18 -0.55 -2.41
CA LEU A 85 0.78 -0.99 -2.40
C LEU A 85 0.31 -1.38 -3.81
N ALA A 86 0.53 -0.52 -4.82
CA ALA A 86 0.18 -0.80 -6.21
C ALA A 86 0.84 -2.09 -6.73
N LEU A 87 2.10 -2.31 -6.38
CA LEU A 87 2.83 -3.52 -6.74
C LEU A 87 2.29 -4.76 -6.01
N LYS A 88 2.09 -4.69 -4.69
CA LYS A 88 1.63 -5.80 -3.84
C LYS A 88 0.23 -6.27 -4.20
N VAL A 89 -0.69 -5.36 -4.48
CA VAL A 89 -2.05 -5.70 -4.97
C VAL A 89 -2.01 -6.56 -6.25
N ASN A 90 -1.02 -6.32 -7.11
CA ASN A 90 -0.89 -7.09 -8.36
C ASN A 90 -0.06 -8.37 -8.22
N LEU A 91 0.67 -8.55 -7.13
CA LEU A 91 1.55 -9.71 -6.87
C LEU A 91 1.04 -10.60 -5.72
N ALA A 92 -0.04 -10.24 -5.03
CA ALA A 92 -0.51 -10.95 -3.84
C ALA A 92 -0.67 -12.45 -4.06
N GLN A 93 -1.37 -12.84 -5.12
CA GLN A 93 -1.60 -14.26 -5.47
C GLN A 93 -0.32 -15.04 -5.82
N SER A 94 0.77 -14.34 -6.14
CA SER A 94 2.07 -14.96 -6.44
C SER A 94 3.03 -14.93 -5.25
N SER A 95 2.59 -14.37 -4.12
CA SER A 95 3.41 -14.20 -2.92
C SER A 95 3.21 -15.37 -1.95
N ALA A 96 4.30 -15.86 -1.38
CA ALA A 96 4.26 -16.82 -0.26
C ALA A 96 4.03 -16.13 1.11
N VAL A 97 3.89 -14.79 1.13
CA VAL A 97 3.72 -14.02 2.36
C VAL A 97 2.26 -14.05 2.78
N SER A 98 1.99 -14.50 4.01
CA SER A 98 0.64 -14.61 4.57
C SER A 98 0.17 -13.35 5.31
N THR A 99 1.09 -12.49 5.76
CA THR A 99 0.77 -11.24 6.49
C THR A 99 1.60 -10.09 5.96
N MET A 100 0.96 -8.95 5.72
CA MET A 100 1.60 -7.70 5.32
C MET A 100 1.22 -6.59 6.30
N ILE A 101 2.21 -5.76 6.65
CA ILE A 101 2.03 -4.60 7.53
C ILE A 101 2.29 -3.34 6.71
N PHE A 102 1.35 -2.41 6.75
CA PHE A 102 1.47 -1.10 6.14
C PHE A 102 1.45 -0.01 7.21
N ASP A 103 2.49 0.78 7.23
CA ASP A 103 2.61 1.96 8.08
C ASP A 103 2.73 3.21 7.19
N GLU A 104 2.03 4.28 7.55
CA GLU A 104 2.05 5.56 6.83
C GLU A 104 1.69 5.52 5.33
N VAL A 105 0.99 4.49 4.87
CA VAL A 105 0.62 4.35 3.44
C VAL A 105 -0.29 5.48 2.95
N ASP A 106 -1.01 6.12 3.86
CA ASP A 106 -1.91 7.27 3.66
C ASP A 106 -1.26 8.61 4.03
N ALA A 107 0.06 8.63 4.32
CA ALA A 107 0.77 9.85 4.65
C ALA A 107 0.71 10.88 3.51
N GLY A 108 0.31 12.10 3.85
CA GLY A 108 0.25 13.24 2.92
C GLY A 108 -0.90 13.17 1.90
N VAL A 109 -1.85 12.27 2.08
CA VAL A 109 -3.07 12.18 1.25
C VAL A 109 -4.33 12.16 2.10
N GLY A 110 -5.45 12.61 1.51
CA GLY A 110 -6.74 12.64 2.18
C GLY A 110 -7.88 12.51 1.16
N GLY A 111 -9.13 12.56 1.63
CA GLY A 111 -10.31 12.50 0.77
C GLY A 111 -10.34 11.29 -0.15
N ALA A 112 -10.58 11.51 -1.44
CA ALA A 112 -10.71 10.43 -2.43
C ALA A 112 -9.44 9.59 -2.58
N THR A 113 -8.25 10.17 -2.38
CA THR A 113 -7.00 9.42 -2.46
C THR A 113 -6.83 8.46 -1.28
N ALA A 114 -7.14 8.90 -0.06
CA ALA A 114 -7.12 8.03 1.12
C ALA A 114 -8.18 6.91 1.01
N GLN A 115 -9.36 7.22 0.46
CA GLN A 115 -10.36 6.21 0.15
C GLN A 115 -9.83 5.18 -0.85
N ALA A 116 -9.18 5.62 -1.93
CA ALA A 116 -8.58 4.73 -2.91
C ALA A 116 -7.48 3.84 -2.32
N VAL A 117 -6.68 4.36 -1.37
CA VAL A 117 -5.73 3.56 -0.59
C VAL A 117 -6.46 2.47 0.20
N GLY A 118 -7.49 2.84 0.96
CA GLY A 118 -8.30 1.89 1.75
C GLY A 118 -8.92 0.78 0.90
N GLU A 119 -9.47 1.11 -0.27
CA GLU A 119 -10.05 0.14 -1.20
C GLU A 119 -9.00 -0.87 -1.72
N ARG A 120 -7.76 -0.42 -1.97
CA ARG A 120 -6.68 -1.31 -2.40
C ARG A 120 -6.19 -2.21 -1.28
N LEU A 121 -6.13 -1.70 -0.06
CA LEU A 121 -5.80 -2.51 1.12
C LEU A 121 -6.89 -3.56 1.38
N ALA A 122 -8.16 -3.21 1.30
CA ALA A 122 -9.26 -4.15 1.41
C ALA A 122 -9.25 -5.22 0.31
N ARG A 123 -8.91 -4.85 -0.94
CA ARG A 123 -8.72 -5.83 -2.03
C ARG A 123 -7.55 -6.76 -1.75
N LEU A 124 -6.43 -6.25 -1.27
CA LEU A 124 -5.26 -7.05 -0.89
C LEU A 124 -5.59 -8.02 0.25
N ALA A 125 -6.43 -7.60 1.20
CA ALA A 125 -6.84 -8.40 2.35
C ALA A 125 -7.68 -9.63 1.99
N GLN A 126 -8.18 -9.73 0.76
CA GLN A 126 -8.86 -10.93 0.25
C GLN A 126 -7.89 -12.11 0.02
N ASP A 127 -6.62 -11.82 -0.24
CA ASP A 127 -5.60 -12.83 -0.53
C ASP A 127 -4.64 -13.07 0.65
N VAL A 128 -4.40 -12.06 1.49
CA VAL A 128 -3.42 -12.11 2.60
C VAL A 128 -3.94 -11.34 3.81
N GLN A 129 -3.45 -11.64 5.01
CA GLN A 129 -3.72 -10.80 6.19
C GLN A 129 -3.04 -9.44 6.03
N VAL A 130 -3.79 -8.35 6.22
CA VAL A 130 -3.29 -6.98 6.12
C VAL A 130 -3.47 -6.26 7.45
N LEU A 131 -2.37 -5.79 8.03
CA LEU A 131 -2.37 -4.90 9.19
C LEU A 131 -2.01 -3.50 8.73
N VAL A 132 -2.80 -2.50 9.13
CA VAL A 132 -2.60 -1.11 8.70
C VAL A 132 -2.55 -0.20 9.92
N VAL A 133 -1.50 0.59 10.02
CA VAL A 133 -1.42 1.72 10.96
C VAL A 133 -1.82 2.97 10.20
N THR A 134 -2.91 3.61 10.62
CA THR A 134 -3.48 4.76 9.93
C THR A 134 -4.11 5.76 10.89
N HIS A 135 -4.10 7.02 10.51
CA HIS A 135 -4.88 8.09 11.13
C HIS A 135 -6.01 8.60 10.22
N SER A 136 -6.18 8.01 9.04
CA SER A 136 -7.19 8.38 8.06
C SER A 136 -8.49 7.62 8.29
N PRO A 137 -9.62 8.31 8.52
CA PRO A 137 -10.93 7.66 8.67
C PRO A 137 -11.34 6.92 7.40
N GLN A 138 -10.92 7.39 6.20
CA GLN A 138 -11.20 6.75 4.92
C GLN A 138 -10.51 5.39 4.79
N VAL A 139 -9.30 5.25 5.33
CA VAL A 139 -8.56 3.99 5.36
C VAL A 139 -9.10 3.08 6.45
N ALA A 140 -9.24 3.58 7.68
CA ALA A 140 -9.70 2.82 8.83
C ALA A 140 -11.11 2.23 8.62
N SER A 141 -12.00 2.95 7.90
CA SER A 141 -13.36 2.48 7.60
C SER A 141 -13.40 1.23 6.70
N LYS A 142 -12.32 0.92 5.98
CA LYS A 142 -12.26 -0.22 5.04
C LYS A 142 -11.71 -1.51 5.66
N GLY A 143 -11.24 -1.47 6.91
CA GLY A 143 -10.81 -2.67 7.62
C GLY A 143 -12.00 -3.50 8.11
N ASP A 144 -11.86 -4.82 8.20
CA ASP A 144 -12.86 -5.71 8.79
C ASP A 144 -12.86 -5.62 10.32
N ASN A 145 -11.67 -5.47 10.91
CA ASN A 145 -11.46 -5.28 12.35
C ASN A 145 -10.77 -3.95 12.59
N HIS A 146 -11.07 -3.32 13.74
CA HIS A 146 -10.47 -2.06 14.12
C HIS A 146 -9.90 -2.14 15.54
N PHE A 147 -8.60 -1.88 15.65
CA PHE A 147 -7.88 -1.79 16.92
C PHE A 147 -7.53 -0.33 17.22
N LYS A 148 -7.85 0.11 18.42
CA LYS A 148 -7.48 1.45 18.89
C LYS A 148 -6.24 1.38 19.76
N VAL A 149 -5.26 2.22 19.42
CA VAL A 149 -4.04 2.40 20.22
C VAL A 149 -4.23 3.60 21.14
N GLU A 150 -4.14 3.40 22.44
CA GLU A 150 -4.32 4.43 23.45
C GLU A 150 -3.06 4.57 24.32
N LYS A 151 -2.66 5.81 24.61
CA LYS A 151 -1.58 6.11 25.55
C LYS A 151 -2.18 6.74 26.80
N ASN A 152 -1.99 6.09 27.93
CA ASN A 152 -2.44 6.57 29.24
C ASN A 152 -1.22 6.90 30.10
N THR A 153 -1.17 8.09 30.67
CA THR A 153 -0.13 8.50 31.59
C THR A 153 -0.72 8.63 33.00
N VAL A 154 -0.27 7.78 33.93
CA VAL A 154 -0.62 7.82 35.34
C VAL A 154 0.69 7.89 36.12
N ASP A 155 0.80 8.83 37.06
CA ASP A 155 1.98 8.99 37.93
C ASP A 155 3.32 9.07 37.14
N ASN A 156 3.34 9.84 36.04
CA ASN A 156 4.48 9.94 35.11
C ASN A 156 4.90 8.63 34.41
N VAL A 157 4.11 7.57 34.50
CA VAL A 157 4.31 6.34 33.74
C VAL A 157 3.34 6.30 32.58
N THR A 158 3.89 6.29 31.36
CA THR A 158 3.07 6.18 30.14
C THR A 158 2.98 4.71 29.74
N THR A 159 1.75 4.21 29.69
CA THR A 159 1.42 2.89 29.15
C THR A 159 0.73 3.01 27.82
N THR A 160 1.08 2.12 26.88
CA THR A 160 0.38 1.98 25.61
C THR A 160 -0.46 0.72 25.65
N SER A 161 -1.74 0.82 25.34
CA SER A 161 -2.66 -0.30 25.21
C SER A 161 -3.21 -0.37 23.80
N VAL A 162 -3.56 -1.59 23.37
CA VAL A 162 -4.23 -1.87 22.11
C VAL A 162 -5.52 -2.60 22.43
N ARG A 163 -6.62 -2.09 21.93
CA ARG A 163 -7.95 -2.65 22.19
C ARG A 163 -8.71 -2.81 20.89
N GLU A 164 -9.33 -3.96 20.69
CA GLU A 164 -10.27 -4.19 19.61
C GLU A 164 -11.58 -3.44 19.90
N LEU A 165 -12.13 -2.82 18.87
CA LEU A 165 -13.39 -2.10 18.93
C LEU A 165 -14.53 -2.98 18.43
N ASP A 166 -15.69 -2.93 19.13
CA ASP A 166 -16.92 -3.47 18.60
C ASP A 166 -17.51 -2.53 17.51
N ASP A 167 -18.61 -2.93 16.87
CA ASP A 167 -19.22 -2.16 15.78
C ASP A 167 -19.65 -0.76 16.22
N ILE A 168 -20.18 -0.60 17.44
CA ILE A 168 -20.63 0.69 17.97
C ILE A 168 -19.41 1.59 18.24
N GLU A 169 -18.42 1.07 18.92
CA GLU A 169 -17.18 1.77 19.24
C GLU A 169 -16.42 2.16 17.99
N ARG A 170 -16.41 1.30 16.97
CA ARG A 170 -15.81 1.56 15.66
C ARG A 170 -16.47 2.74 14.97
N HIS A 171 -17.82 2.82 14.96
CA HIS A 171 -18.53 3.98 14.41
C HIS A 171 -18.16 5.28 15.13
N GLU A 172 -18.12 5.28 16.46
CA GLU A 172 -17.73 6.44 17.24
C GLU A 172 -16.26 6.83 17.00
N GLU A 173 -15.36 5.86 16.87
CA GLU A 173 -13.93 6.16 16.58
C GLU A 173 -13.75 6.75 15.18
N ILE A 174 -14.42 6.22 14.16
CA ILE A 174 -14.40 6.81 12.81
C ILE A 174 -15.01 8.23 12.82
N ALA A 175 -16.11 8.45 13.57
CA ALA A 175 -16.69 9.78 13.74
C ALA A 175 -15.70 10.74 14.45
N ARG A 176 -15.00 10.28 15.48
CA ARG A 176 -13.94 11.03 16.15
C ARG A 176 -12.79 11.37 15.20
N MET A 177 -12.36 10.44 14.38
CA MET A 177 -11.29 10.66 13.37
C MET A 177 -11.70 11.71 12.33
N LEU A 178 -13.00 11.84 12.01
CA LEU A 178 -13.54 12.85 11.11
C LEU A 178 -13.65 14.24 11.75
N ALA A 179 -14.12 14.31 12.99
CA ALA A 179 -14.50 15.55 13.65
C ALA A 179 -13.42 16.12 14.61
N GLY A 180 -12.44 15.31 15.02
CA GLY A 180 -11.51 15.65 16.08
C GLY A 180 -12.12 15.45 17.47
N GLU A 181 -11.87 16.39 18.41
CA GLU A 181 -12.28 16.23 19.82
C GLU A 181 -13.80 16.21 20.05
N LYS A 182 -14.55 16.99 19.27
CA LYS A 182 -16.01 17.11 19.45
C LYS A 182 -16.76 16.36 18.37
N ILE A 183 -17.26 15.18 18.74
CA ILE A 183 -18.06 14.34 17.82
C ILE A 183 -19.45 14.94 17.67
N THR A 184 -19.85 15.27 16.43
CA THR A 184 -21.18 15.79 16.09
C THR A 184 -22.04 14.71 15.44
N ASP A 185 -23.35 14.94 15.34
CA ASP A 185 -24.26 14.01 14.67
C ASP A 185 -23.98 13.90 13.16
N GLU A 186 -23.48 14.99 12.53
CA GLU A 186 -23.03 14.99 11.14
C GLU A 186 -21.80 14.10 10.96
N ALA A 187 -20.86 14.14 11.91
CA ALA A 187 -19.69 13.25 11.88
C ALA A 187 -20.08 11.77 12.03
N ARG A 188 -21.04 11.47 12.91
CA ARG A 188 -21.61 10.11 13.03
C ARG A 188 -22.30 9.66 11.75
N ALA A 189 -23.08 10.54 11.11
CA ALA A 189 -23.72 10.25 9.84
C ALA A 189 -22.67 10.01 8.73
N ALA A 190 -21.61 10.83 8.66
CA ALA A 190 -20.54 10.64 7.70
C ALA A 190 -19.75 9.34 7.97
N ALA A 191 -19.52 8.97 9.22
CA ALA A 191 -18.86 7.72 9.59
C ALA A 191 -19.65 6.50 9.10
N ARG A 192 -20.98 6.49 9.25
CA ARG A 192 -21.86 5.43 8.73
C ARG A 192 -21.71 5.28 7.21
N VAL A 193 -21.71 6.37 6.48
CA VAL A 193 -21.53 6.35 5.01
C VAL A 193 -20.15 5.77 4.62
N LEU A 194 -19.08 6.13 5.35
CA LEU A 194 -17.74 5.62 5.08
C LEU A 194 -17.63 4.10 5.33
N ILE A 195 -18.23 3.61 6.40
CA ILE A 195 -18.22 2.19 6.76
C ILE A 195 -19.11 1.38 5.81
N GLY A 196 -20.12 2.01 5.21
CA GLY A 196 -21.07 1.34 4.32
C GLY A 196 -22.24 0.71 5.06
N ALA A 197 -22.60 1.25 6.23
CA ALA A 197 -23.71 0.84 7.08
C ALA A 197 -24.96 1.73 6.85
#